data_e9c700b5eafeb15b375333fa0cb478ff
#
_entry.id   e9c700b5eafeb15b375333fa0cb478ff
#
_cell.length_a   1.000
_cell.length_b   1.000
_cell.length_c   1.000
_cell.angle_alpha   90.00
_cell.angle_beta   90.00
_cell.angle_gamma   90.00
#
_symmetry.space_group_name_H-M   'P 1'
#
loop_
_entity.id
_entity.type
_entity.pdbx_description
1 polymer ?
#
loop_
_entity_poly.entity_id
_entity_poly.type
_entity_poly.pdbx_seq_one_letter_code
_entity_poly.pdbx_strand_id
1 'polypeptide(L)'
;AGLTVANCYYNQPLLEMIRHDIGVSQHEANLITVVTQIGYALGLCFLIPMGDLYSRRRIIVVNMTVAAIMAVFIAVAHNVWMIWGASLLLGACSVIPQFFIPIAGQYSEKENKSRNMGIVLSGLLTGILASRVVSGYVGEWLGWREMFLIAALVMVLCMAITLKIMPQIKSNYVGTYGGLMASVFN
;
A
#
# COMPACT_ATOMS: atom_id res chain seq x y z
N ALA A 1 6.76 -3.09 -6.27
CA ALA A 1 7.06 -2.49 -4.96
C ALA A 1 6.73 -0.98 -4.96
N GLY A 2 7.39 -0.17 -5.81
CA GLY A 2 7.20 1.30 -5.80
C GLY A 2 5.76 1.74 -6.02
N LEU A 3 5.08 1.22 -7.04
CA LEU A 3 3.68 1.57 -7.35
C LEU A 3 2.70 1.18 -6.22
N THR A 4 3.00 0.16 -5.45
CA THR A 4 2.11 -0.30 -4.37
C THR A 4 2.26 0.53 -3.10
N VAL A 5 3.46 1.03 -2.79
CA VAL A 5 3.68 1.93 -1.65
C VAL A 5 3.23 3.36 -1.94
N ALA A 6 3.18 3.74 -3.21
CA ALA A 6 2.77 5.08 -3.66
C ALA A 6 1.40 5.51 -3.10
N ASN A 7 0.49 4.55 -2.87
CA ASN A 7 -0.84 4.79 -2.29
C ASN A 7 -0.81 5.48 -0.91
N CYS A 8 0.24 5.25 -0.12
CA CYS A 8 0.41 5.93 1.18
C CYS A 8 0.77 7.41 1.06
N TYR A 9 1.23 7.83 -0.13
CA TYR A 9 1.83 9.15 -0.31
C TYR A 9 1.09 10.05 -1.29
N TYR A 10 0.13 9.51 -2.06
CA TYR A 10 -0.67 10.29 -3.01
C TYR A 10 -1.47 11.40 -2.34
N ASN A 11 -1.94 11.19 -1.11
CA ASN A 11 -2.76 12.15 -0.39
C ASN A 11 -2.00 13.44 -0.01
N GLN A 12 -0.69 13.37 0.23
CA GLN A 12 0.07 14.48 0.79
C GLN A 12 0.00 15.78 -0.02
N PRO A 13 0.28 15.79 -1.35
CA PRO A 13 0.15 17.01 -2.15
C PRO A 13 -1.30 17.40 -2.44
N LEU A 14 -2.26 16.49 -2.21
CA LEU A 14 -3.69 16.71 -2.52
C LEU A 14 -4.48 17.26 -1.33
N LEU A 15 -3.89 17.35 -0.13
CA LEU A 15 -4.60 17.74 1.10
C LEU A 15 -5.31 19.09 0.98
N GLU A 16 -4.68 20.07 0.34
CA GLU A 16 -5.27 21.39 0.18
C GLU A 16 -6.48 21.38 -0.76
N MET A 17 -6.41 20.60 -1.84
CA MET A 17 -7.53 20.41 -2.77
C MET A 17 -8.70 19.70 -2.08
N ILE A 18 -8.40 18.64 -1.31
CA ILE A 18 -9.41 17.89 -0.54
C ILE A 18 -10.06 18.81 0.50
N ARG A 19 -9.25 19.64 1.19
CA ARG A 19 -9.72 20.60 2.18
C ARG A 19 -10.75 21.57 1.57
N HIS A 20 -10.42 22.15 0.43
CA HIS A 20 -11.30 23.10 -0.26
C HIS A 20 -12.56 22.47 -0.80
N ASP A 21 -12.45 21.28 -1.40
CA ASP A 21 -13.59 20.61 -2.04
C ASP A 21 -14.62 20.08 -1.01
N ILE A 22 -14.15 19.55 0.12
CA ILE A 22 -15.02 18.99 1.16
C ILE A 22 -15.41 20.05 2.22
N GLY A 23 -14.71 21.19 2.26
CA GLY A 23 -15.01 22.27 3.19
C GLY A 23 -14.61 21.96 4.65
N VAL A 24 -13.49 21.27 4.84
CA VAL A 24 -12.96 20.90 6.17
C VAL A 24 -11.81 21.80 6.60
N SER A 25 -11.50 21.76 7.90
CA SER A 25 -10.36 22.50 8.46
C SER A 25 -9.03 21.92 8.00
N GLN A 26 -7.96 22.73 8.07
CA GLN A 26 -6.59 22.27 7.78
C GLN A 26 -6.16 21.09 8.66
N HIS A 27 -6.61 21.10 9.93
CA HIS A 27 -6.31 20.02 10.87
C HIS A 27 -6.94 18.69 10.42
N GLU A 28 -8.21 18.71 10.03
CA GLU A 28 -8.94 17.53 9.55
C GLU A 28 -8.34 16.98 8.25
N ALA A 29 -7.94 17.86 7.33
CA ALA A 29 -7.26 17.43 6.11
C ALA A 29 -5.90 16.76 6.42
N ASN A 30 -5.09 17.35 7.30
CA ASN A 30 -3.80 16.78 7.69
C ASN A 30 -3.92 15.41 8.38
N LEU A 31 -5.01 15.18 9.12
CA LEU A 31 -5.30 13.88 9.73
C LEU A 31 -5.44 12.76 8.71
N ILE A 32 -5.78 13.03 7.45
CA ILE A 32 -5.83 12.02 6.39
C ILE A 32 -4.47 11.33 6.26
N THR A 33 -3.38 12.09 6.24
CA THR A 33 -2.02 11.54 6.17
C THR A 33 -1.67 10.75 7.44
N VAL A 34 -2.00 11.28 8.61
CA VAL A 34 -1.74 10.61 9.89
C VAL A 34 -2.47 9.28 9.97
N VAL A 35 -3.76 9.26 9.63
CA VAL A 35 -4.59 8.06 9.63
C VAL A 35 -4.05 7.02 8.63
N THR A 36 -3.61 7.45 7.44
CA THR A 36 -2.98 6.56 6.46
C THR A 36 -1.71 5.92 7.03
N GLN A 37 -0.87 6.68 7.73
CA GLN A 37 0.37 6.16 8.35
C GLN A 37 0.08 5.22 9.53
N ILE A 38 -0.94 5.53 10.34
CA ILE A 38 -1.43 4.61 11.38
C ILE A 38 -1.90 3.31 10.74
N GLY A 39 -2.69 3.38 9.68
CA GLY A 39 -3.10 2.21 8.91
C GLY A 39 -1.91 1.39 8.44
N TYR A 40 -0.89 2.04 7.86
CA TYR A 40 0.33 1.37 7.43
C TYR A 40 1.06 0.67 8.57
N ALA A 41 1.19 1.32 9.72
CA ALA A 41 1.80 0.73 10.92
C ALA A 41 1.02 -0.50 11.42
N LEU A 42 -0.31 -0.42 11.45
CA LEU A 42 -1.17 -1.56 11.77
C LEU A 42 -1.01 -2.69 10.76
N GLY A 43 -0.92 -2.37 9.47
CA GLY A 43 -0.64 -3.34 8.41
C GLY A 43 0.69 -4.06 8.62
N LEU A 44 1.76 -3.34 9.01
CA LEU A 44 3.04 -3.95 9.36
C LEU A 44 2.91 -4.94 10.53
N CYS A 45 2.19 -4.54 11.59
CA CYS A 45 2.03 -5.38 12.77
C CYS A 45 1.18 -6.63 12.51
N PHE A 46 0.08 -6.51 11.75
CA PHE A 46 -0.89 -7.58 11.64
C PHE A 46 -0.83 -8.35 10.31
N LEU A 47 -0.56 -7.69 9.19
CA LEU A 47 -0.58 -8.34 7.88
C LEU A 47 0.76 -9.01 7.52
N ILE A 48 1.89 -8.47 7.98
CA ILE A 48 3.20 -9.08 7.68
C ILE A 48 3.31 -10.48 8.29
N PRO A 49 2.98 -10.72 9.59
CA PRO A 49 3.02 -12.06 10.15
C PRO A 49 2.09 -13.05 9.44
N MET A 50 0.96 -12.59 8.89
CA MET A 50 0.08 -13.45 8.09
C MET A 50 0.78 -14.03 6.85
N GLY A 51 1.80 -13.35 6.32
CA GLY A 51 2.60 -13.84 5.19
C GLY A 51 3.39 -15.11 5.46
N ASP A 52 3.61 -15.45 6.73
CA ASP A 52 4.26 -16.68 7.13
C ASP A 52 3.25 -17.85 7.30
N LEU A 53 1.97 -17.54 7.51
CA LEU A 53 0.90 -18.52 7.67
C LEU A 53 0.18 -18.86 6.37
N TYR A 54 -0.05 -17.85 5.54
CA TYR A 54 -0.81 -17.98 4.31
C TYR A 54 0.10 -17.82 3.08
N SER A 55 -0.37 -18.26 1.93
CA SER A 55 0.32 -18.03 0.67
C SER A 55 0.54 -16.52 0.45
N ARG A 56 1.80 -16.10 0.36
CA ARG A 56 2.20 -14.70 0.13
C ARG A 56 1.50 -14.09 -1.08
N ARG A 57 1.34 -14.90 -2.16
CA ARG A 57 0.61 -14.46 -3.36
C ARG A 57 -0.84 -14.08 -3.02
N ARG A 58 -1.54 -14.91 -2.21
CA ARG A 58 -2.94 -14.63 -1.84
C ARG A 58 -3.04 -13.34 -1.03
N ILE A 59 -2.16 -13.14 -0.04
CA ILE A 59 -2.15 -11.93 0.78
C ILE A 59 -1.90 -10.69 -0.09
N ILE A 60 -0.91 -10.72 -0.96
CA ILE A 60 -0.58 -9.62 -1.87
C ILE A 60 -1.80 -9.27 -2.74
N VAL A 61 -2.44 -10.26 -3.36
CA VAL A 61 -3.61 -10.05 -4.23
C VAL A 61 -4.79 -9.46 -3.44
N VAL A 62 -5.09 -10.01 -2.26
CA VAL A 62 -6.17 -9.48 -1.40
C VAL A 62 -5.88 -8.04 -1.01
N ASN A 63 -4.67 -7.73 -0.54
CA ASN A 63 -4.29 -6.36 -0.18
C ASN A 63 -4.36 -5.40 -1.38
N MET A 64 -3.93 -5.82 -2.58
CA MET A 64 -4.06 -5.01 -3.79
C MET A 64 -5.53 -4.75 -4.15
N THR A 65 -6.39 -5.75 -4.00
CA THR A 65 -7.83 -5.61 -4.26
C THR A 65 -8.46 -4.63 -3.28
N VAL A 66 -8.20 -4.80 -1.98
CA VAL A 66 -8.73 -3.89 -0.95
C VAL A 66 -8.19 -2.47 -1.15
N ALA A 67 -6.91 -2.31 -1.45
CA ALA A 67 -6.32 -0.99 -1.72
C ALA A 67 -6.99 -0.31 -2.94
N ALA A 68 -7.24 -1.05 -4.03
CA ALA A 68 -7.95 -0.52 -5.20
C ALA A 68 -9.38 -0.08 -4.84
N ILE A 69 -10.12 -0.91 -4.08
CA ILE A 69 -11.48 -0.57 -3.63
C ILE A 69 -11.46 0.67 -2.74
N MET A 70 -10.53 0.77 -1.79
CA MET A 70 -10.43 1.92 -0.89
C MET A 70 -10.01 3.20 -1.63
N ALA A 71 -9.17 3.11 -2.67
CA ALA A 71 -8.85 4.25 -3.52
C ALA A 71 -10.10 4.76 -4.27
N VAL A 72 -10.94 3.86 -4.81
CA VAL A 72 -12.23 4.26 -5.39
C VAL A 72 -13.14 4.87 -4.34
N PHE A 73 -13.21 4.30 -3.13
CA PHE A 73 -14.00 4.85 -2.03
C PHE A 73 -13.58 6.27 -1.65
N ILE A 74 -12.28 6.56 -1.62
CA ILE A 74 -11.75 7.92 -1.39
C ILE A 74 -12.19 8.84 -2.53
N ALA A 75 -12.09 8.41 -3.79
CA ALA A 75 -12.46 9.21 -4.95
C ALA A 75 -13.94 9.64 -4.96
N VAL A 76 -14.84 8.79 -4.46
CA VAL A 76 -16.28 9.08 -4.40
C VAL A 76 -16.72 9.64 -3.04
N ALA A 77 -15.81 9.86 -2.11
CA ALA A 77 -16.15 10.34 -0.77
C ALA A 77 -16.66 11.78 -0.78
N HIS A 78 -17.69 12.03 0.04
CA HIS A 78 -18.33 13.34 0.19
C HIS A 78 -18.11 13.95 1.58
N ASN A 79 -17.50 13.20 2.50
CA ASN A 79 -17.18 13.70 3.83
C ASN A 79 -15.84 13.14 4.33
N VAL A 80 -15.24 13.85 5.29
CA VAL A 80 -13.90 13.52 5.81
C VAL A 80 -13.85 12.19 6.55
N TRP A 81 -14.94 11.77 7.20
CA TRP A 81 -15.00 10.49 7.93
C TRP A 81 -14.87 9.28 7.00
N MET A 82 -15.48 9.38 5.82
CA MET A 82 -15.33 8.35 4.78
C MET A 82 -13.88 8.29 4.30
N ILE A 83 -13.23 9.45 4.09
CA ILE A 83 -11.83 9.53 3.68
C ILE A 83 -10.93 8.94 4.75
N TRP A 84 -11.12 9.27 6.03
CA TRP A 84 -10.31 8.71 7.12
C TRP A 84 -10.43 7.19 7.22
N GLY A 85 -11.67 6.65 7.20
CA GLY A 85 -11.89 5.21 7.23
C GLY A 85 -11.25 4.48 6.06
N ALA A 86 -11.44 4.99 4.84
CA ALA A 86 -10.85 4.42 3.64
C ALA A 86 -9.30 4.57 3.62
N SER A 87 -8.77 5.70 4.10
CA SER A 87 -7.32 5.96 4.18
C SER A 87 -6.63 5.04 5.19
N LEU A 88 -7.30 4.71 6.32
CA LEU A 88 -6.79 3.75 7.28
C LEU A 88 -6.59 2.37 6.63
N LEU A 89 -7.61 1.88 5.93
CA LEU A 89 -7.57 0.58 5.25
C LEU A 89 -6.62 0.60 4.04
N LEU A 90 -6.59 1.69 3.28
CA LEU A 90 -5.65 1.89 2.18
C LEU A 90 -4.21 1.82 2.69
N GLY A 91 -3.91 2.52 3.79
CA GLY A 91 -2.62 2.48 4.45
C GLY A 91 -2.26 1.06 4.90
N ALA A 92 -3.15 0.37 5.61
CA ALA A 92 -2.92 -0.99 6.08
C ALA A 92 -2.61 -1.97 4.92
N CYS A 93 -3.33 -1.86 3.80
CA CYS A 93 -3.11 -2.70 2.63
C CYS A 93 -1.88 -2.31 1.79
N SER A 94 -1.27 -1.15 2.03
CA SER A 94 -0.10 -0.66 1.28
C SER A 94 1.24 -1.24 1.75
N VAL A 95 1.24 -2.19 2.69
CA VAL A 95 2.45 -2.90 3.18
C VAL A 95 3.00 -3.94 2.20
N ILE A 96 2.38 -4.11 1.04
CA ILE A 96 2.73 -5.08 -0.02
C ILE A 96 4.24 -5.11 -0.36
N PRO A 97 4.97 -3.99 -0.46
CA PRO A 97 6.40 -3.99 -0.75
C PRO A 97 7.24 -4.81 0.22
N GLN A 98 6.81 -4.90 1.47
CA GLN A 98 7.50 -5.67 2.51
C GLN A 98 7.49 -7.18 2.24
N PHE A 99 6.55 -7.66 1.43
CA PHE A 99 6.54 -9.04 0.95
C PHE A 99 7.47 -9.25 -0.24
N PHE A 100 7.66 -8.25 -1.10
CA PHE A 100 8.50 -8.38 -2.30
C PHE A 100 9.99 -8.44 -1.98
N ILE A 101 10.46 -7.75 -0.93
CA ILE A 101 11.88 -7.73 -0.55
C ILE A 101 12.37 -9.14 -0.17
N PRO A 102 11.74 -9.86 0.79
CA PRO A 102 12.15 -11.21 1.13
C PRO A 102 11.92 -12.22 0.00
N ILE A 103 10.89 -12.05 -0.83
CA ILE A 103 10.65 -12.89 -2.00
C ILE A 103 11.82 -12.74 -2.99
N ALA A 104 12.24 -11.52 -3.30
CA ALA A 104 13.40 -11.28 -4.16
C ALA A 104 14.66 -11.96 -3.59
N GLY A 105 14.83 -11.91 -2.26
CA GLY A 105 15.97 -12.59 -1.62
C GLY A 105 15.90 -14.12 -1.67
N GLN A 106 14.70 -14.72 -1.60
CA GLN A 106 14.49 -16.18 -1.64
C GLN A 106 14.68 -16.78 -3.04
N TYR A 107 14.25 -16.05 -4.08
CA TYR A 107 14.30 -16.49 -5.47
C TYR A 107 15.57 -16.07 -6.22
N SER A 108 16.52 -15.44 -5.54
CA SER A 108 17.80 -15.06 -6.10
C SER A 108 18.89 -16.08 -5.78
N GLU A 109 19.78 -16.33 -6.71
CA GLU A 109 21.03 -17.03 -6.49
C GLU A 109 21.84 -16.31 -5.39
N LYS A 110 22.66 -17.06 -4.64
CA LYS A 110 23.41 -16.52 -3.47
C LYS A 110 24.25 -15.28 -3.84
N GLU A 111 24.85 -15.29 -5.03
CA GLU A 111 25.70 -14.20 -5.52
C GLU A 111 24.91 -12.92 -5.83
N ASN A 112 23.68 -13.05 -6.33
CA ASN A 112 22.84 -11.93 -6.76
C ASN A 112 21.80 -11.48 -5.74
N LYS A 113 21.72 -12.17 -4.59
CA LYS A 113 20.67 -11.94 -3.57
C LYS A 113 20.62 -10.49 -3.09
N SER A 114 21.74 -9.94 -2.65
CA SER A 114 21.82 -8.57 -2.15
C SER A 114 21.51 -7.54 -3.23
N ARG A 115 22.00 -7.78 -4.46
CA ARG A 115 21.73 -6.91 -5.62
C ARG A 115 20.23 -6.86 -5.94
N ASN A 116 19.56 -8.00 -6.00
CA ASN A 116 18.13 -8.07 -6.35
C ASN A 116 17.25 -7.46 -5.28
N MET A 117 17.58 -7.67 -3.99
CA MET A 117 16.90 -6.98 -2.87
C MET A 117 17.11 -5.47 -2.94
N GLY A 118 18.34 -5.02 -3.27
CA GLY A 118 18.65 -3.60 -3.45
C GLY A 118 17.86 -2.96 -4.60
N ILE A 119 17.67 -3.65 -5.73
CA ILE A 119 16.84 -3.17 -6.86
C ILE A 119 15.38 -2.99 -6.42
N VAL A 120 14.82 -3.95 -5.66
CA VAL A 120 13.44 -3.84 -5.15
C VAL A 120 13.30 -2.66 -4.19
N LEU A 121 14.29 -2.47 -3.31
CA LEU A 121 14.31 -1.36 -2.35
C LEU A 121 14.47 0.00 -3.06
N SER A 122 15.36 0.09 -4.05
CA SER A 122 15.50 1.30 -4.89
C SER A 122 14.22 1.65 -5.61
N GLY A 123 13.54 0.65 -6.19
CA GLY A 123 12.23 0.84 -6.80
C GLY A 123 11.15 1.30 -5.81
N LEU A 124 11.22 0.84 -4.55
CA LEU A 124 10.35 1.31 -3.48
C LEU A 124 10.58 2.78 -3.17
N LEU A 125 11.83 3.18 -2.94
CA LEU A 125 12.19 4.57 -2.63
C LEU A 125 11.85 5.52 -3.79
N THR A 126 12.16 5.11 -5.02
CA THR A 126 11.79 5.86 -6.23
C THR A 126 10.26 6.02 -6.32
N GLY A 127 9.50 4.98 -6.02
CA GLY A 127 8.03 5.04 -5.99
C GLY A 127 7.50 6.03 -4.96
N ILE A 128 8.09 6.09 -3.77
CA ILE A 128 7.72 7.07 -2.73
C ILE A 128 7.95 8.50 -3.21
N LEU A 129 9.12 8.78 -3.78
CA LEU A 129 9.44 10.12 -4.27
C LEU A 129 8.59 10.52 -5.48
N ALA A 130 8.51 9.62 -6.48
CA ALA A 130 7.74 9.86 -7.70
C ALA A 130 6.24 10.03 -7.41
N SER A 131 5.69 9.31 -6.44
CA SER A 131 4.26 9.39 -6.12
C SER A 131 3.81 10.79 -5.73
N ARG A 132 4.64 11.52 -4.98
CA ARG A 132 4.33 12.90 -4.56
C ARG A 132 4.31 13.87 -5.75
N VAL A 133 5.29 13.73 -6.64
CA VAL A 133 5.37 14.58 -7.85
C VAL A 133 4.20 14.26 -8.78
N VAL A 134 3.95 12.98 -9.05
CA VAL A 134 2.87 12.55 -9.94
C VAL A 134 1.50 12.95 -9.38
N SER A 135 1.25 12.73 -8.09
CA SER A 135 -0.06 13.07 -7.51
C SER A 135 -0.30 14.57 -7.44
N GLY A 136 0.74 15.38 -7.16
CA GLY A 136 0.63 16.83 -7.22
C GLY A 136 0.27 17.31 -8.62
N TYR A 137 1.02 16.84 -9.63
CA TYR A 137 0.81 17.23 -11.03
C TYR A 137 -0.57 16.78 -11.55
N VAL A 138 -0.94 15.51 -11.31
CA VAL A 138 -2.26 14.98 -11.71
C VAL A 138 -3.38 15.70 -10.98
N GLY A 139 -3.20 15.99 -9.69
CA GLY A 139 -4.18 16.73 -8.89
C GLY A 139 -4.46 18.12 -9.43
N GLU A 140 -3.42 18.86 -9.83
CA GLU A 140 -3.58 20.20 -10.43
C GLU A 140 -4.33 20.18 -11.76
N TRP A 141 -4.11 19.17 -12.61
CA TRP A 141 -4.66 19.11 -13.95
C TRP A 141 -6.02 18.44 -14.05
N LEU A 142 -6.22 17.36 -13.30
CA LEU A 142 -7.42 16.53 -13.39
C LEU A 142 -8.30 16.60 -12.13
N GLY A 143 -7.68 16.87 -10.98
CA GLY A 143 -8.35 16.86 -9.69
C GLY A 143 -7.86 15.73 -8.78
N TRP A 144 -8.14 15.86 -7.46
CA TRP A 144 -7.71 14.88 -6.47
C TRP A 144 -8.49 13.55 -6.56
N ARG A 145 -9.75 13.60 -6.98
CA ARG A 145 -10.62 12.42 -7.14
C ARG A 145 -10.10 11.51 -8.24
N GLU A 146 -9.76 12.11 -9.38
CA GLU A 146 -9.20 11.45 -10.57
C GLU A 146 -7.87 10.80 -10.26
N MET A 147 -7.04 11.42 -9.42
CA MET A 147 -5.78 10.81 -8.97
C MET A 147 -6.02 9.50 -8.23
N PHE A 148 -7.03 9.43 -7.34
CA PHE A 148 -7.35 8.18 -6.64
C PHE A 148 -7.98 7.12 -7.57
N LEU A 149 -8.73 7.51 -8.61
CA LEU A 149 -9.21 6.57 -9.65
C LEU A 149 -8.04 6.01 -10.47
N ILE A 150 -7.07 6.85 -10.84
CA ILE A 150 -5.84 6.40 -11.51
C ILE A 150 -5.05 5.45 -10.59
N ALA A 151 -4.94 5.75 -9.31
CA ALA A 151 -4.30 4.89 -8.33
C ALA A 151 -4.99 3.51 -8.25
N ALA A 152 -6.32 3.47 -8.23
CA ALA A 152 -7.08 2.23 -8.25
C ALA A 152 -6.81 1.41 -9.53
N LEU A 153 -6.80 2.05 -10.70
CA LEU A 153 -6.48 1.40 -11.98
C LEU A 153 -5.07 0.81 -11.97
N VAL A 154 -4.09 1.57 -11.50
CA VAL A 154 -2.70 1.11 -11.35
C VAL A 154 -2.61 -0.10 -10.44
N MET A 155 -3.37 -0.14 -9.33
CA MET A 155 -3.41 -1.29 -8.43
C MET A 155 -4.01 -2.53 -9.10
N VAL A 156 -5.07 -2.39 -9.90
CA VAL A 156 -5.65 -3.49 -10.68
C VAL A 156 -4.65 -4.02 -11.71
N LEU A 157 -3.93 -3.15 -12.40
CA LEU A 157 -2.88 -3.55 -13.34
C LEU A 157 -1.72 -4.28 -12.63
N CYS A 158 -1.26 -3.76 -11.51
CA CYS A 158 -0.24 -4.41 -10.68
C CYS A 158 -0.71 -5.79 -10.18
N MET A 159 -1.98 -5.92 -9.80
CA MET A 159 -2.58 -7.20 -9.40
C MET A 159 -2.58 -8.19 -10.57
N ALA A 160 -3.00 -7.78 -11.77
CA ALA A 160 -3.01 -8.62 -12.96
C ALA A 160 -1.59 -9.12 -13.31
N ILE A 161 -0.59 -8.25 -13.22
CA ILE A 161 0.82 -8.60 -13.43
C ILE A 161 1.29 -9.60 -12.37
N THR A 162 0.97 -9.36 -11.10
CA THR A 162 1.34 -10.24 -9.99
C THR A 162 0.72 -11.64 -10.16
N LEU A 163 -0.54 -11.71 -10.58
CA LEU A 163 -1.22 -12.97 -10.86
C LEU A 163 -0.58 -13.77 -12.00
N LYS A 164 -0.02 -13.09 -13.00
CA LYS A 164 0.65 -13.75 -14.13
C LYS A 164 2.07 -14.23 -13.81
N ILE A 165 2.82 -13.41 -13.04
CA ILE A 165 4.27 -13.63 -12.87
C ILE A 165 4.56 -14.42 -11.58
N MET A 166 3.79 -14.20 -10.52
CA MET A 166 4.12 -14.73 -9.21
C MET A 166 3.61 -16.17 -9.03
N PRO A 167 4.48 -17.17 -8.81
CA PRO A 167 4.09 -18.52 -8.52
C PRO A 167 3.37 -18.62 -7.17
N GLN A 168 2.66 -19.72 -6.94
CA GLN A 168 2.07 -20.00 -5.63
C GLN A 168 3.18 -20.39 -4.64
N ILE A 169 3.56 -19.46 -3.79
CA ILE A 169 4.52 -19.68 -2.72
C ILE A 169 3.72 -20.20 -1.52
N LYS A 170 3.84 -21.50 -1.25
CA LYS A 170 3.24 -22.10 -0.04
C LYS A 170 4.03 -21.66 1.18
N SER A 171 3.32 -21.35 2.26
CA SER A 171 3.93 -21.17 3.58
C SER A 171 4.45 -22.53 4.09
N ASN A 172 5.63 -22.53 4.69
CA ASN A 172 6.22 -23.71 5.35
C ASN A 172 5.97 -23.68 6.87
N TYR A 173 5.26 -22.69 7.38
CA TYR A 173 5.01 -22.58 8.81
C TYR A 173 3.77 -23.39 9.21
N VAL A 174 3.95 -24.26 10.21
CA VAL A 174 2.89 -25.08 10.83
C VAL A 174 2.63 -24.51 12.22
N GLY A 175 1.71 -23.56 12.33
CA GLY A 175 1.36 -22.93 13.61
C GLY A 175 0.08 -22.10 13.53
N THR A 176 -0.40 -21.62 14.68
CA THR A 176 -1.58 -20.77 14.79
C THR A 176 -1.17 -19.29 14.76
N TYR A 177 -2.02 -18.41 14.20
CA TYR A 177 -1.77 -16.95 14.16
C TYR A 177 -1.53 -16.39 15.58
N GLY A 178 -2.29 -16.83 16.59
CA GLY A 178 -2.10 -16.43 17.98
C GLY A 178 -0.73 -16.80 18.55
N GLY A 179 -0.20 -17.98 18.22
CA GLY A 179 1.13 -18.42 18.63
C GLY A 179 2.25 -17.58 17.97
N LEU A 180 2.06 -17.21 16.70
CA LEU A 180 2.99 -16.37 15.97
C LEU A 180 3.01 -14.94 16.53
N MET A 181 1.84 -14.36 16.81
CA MET A 181 1.76 -13.04 17.44
C MET A 181 2.36 -13.04 18.84
N ALA A 182 2.14 -14.09 19.65
CA ALA A 182 2.78 -14.20 20.96
C ALA A 182 4.31 -14.25 20.88
N SER A 183 4.89 -14.85 19.83
CA SER A 183 6.34 -14.87 19.62
C SER A 183 6.94 -13.55 19.14
N VAL A 184 6.13 -12.64 18.61
CA VAL A 184 6.57 -11.28 18.17
C VAL A 184 6.59 -10.32 19.36
N PHE A 185 5.74 -10.55 20.38
CA PHE A 185 5.62 -9.67 21.56
C PHE A 185 6.36 -10.21 22.81
N ASN A 186 6.99 -11.40 22.74
CA ASN A 186 7.92 -11.93 23.74
C ASN A 186 9.38 -11.77 23.29
#